data_e38eae9a16990dd4191587352b1d0ed2
#
_entry.id   e38eae9a16990dd4191587352b1d0ed2
#
_cell.length_a   1.000
_cell.length_b   1.000
_cell.length_c   1.000
_cell.angle_alpha   90.00
_cell.angle_beta   90.00
_cell.angle_gamma   90.00
#
_symmetry.space_group_name_H-M   'P 1'
#
loop_
_entity.id
_entity.type
_entity.pdbx_description
1 polymer ?
#
loop_
_entity_poly.entity_id
_entity_poly.type
_entity_poly.pdbx_seq_one_letter_code
_entity_poly.pdbx_strand_id
1 'polypeptide(L)'
;MKFQDIDLCVLSRKSGGVIQPLYINDKIKTLAEIEVLDFIYNKSSKEPEKYALIDTRKFSWFEDETIPSALNVPFEDLVYDEDFKDEFGKAYSNLGIKIVDIEKNKFDFTNAKNVVFFCNGPWCPISSKSIDYLLKLGYPENKIMWYRGGMLDWSAMSLTTTKKMK
;
A
#
# COMPACT_ATOMS: atom_id res chain seq x y z
N MET A 1 20.91 21.05 -16.14
CA MET A 1 20.16 19.79 -16.17
C MET A 1 19.30 19.76 -14.91
N LYS A 2 17.98 19.82 -15.02
CA LYS A 2 17.11 19.79 -13.84
C LYS A 2 17.02 18.35 -13.37
N PHE A 3 17.12 18.10 -12.07
CA PHE A 3 17.03 16.77 -11.45
C PHE A 3 15.79 15.94 -11.90
N GLN A 4 14.77 16.62 -12.40
CA GLN A 4 13.57 16.01 -12.96
C GLN A 4 13.81 15.15 -14.22
N ASP A 5 14.89 15.43 -14.98
CA ASP A 5 15.13 14.74 -16.27
C ASP A 5 15.84 13.39 -16.10
N ILE A 6 16.49 13.15 -14.96
CA ILE A 6 17.19 11.89 -14.68
C ILE A 6 16.21 10.80 -14.24
N ASP A 7 15.19 11.15 -13.48
CA ASP A 7 14.16 10.21 -13.02
C ASP A 7 13.30 9.66 -14.17
N LEU A 8 13.13 10.44 -15.22
CA LEU A 8 12.39 10.07 -16.44
C LEU A 8 12.92 8.81 -17.13
N CYS A 9 14.25 8.67 -17.20
CA CYS A 9 14.90 7.55 -17.89
C CYS A 9 14.82 6.22 -17.12
N VAL A 10 14.83 6.26 -15.79
CA VAL A 10 14.87 5.06 -14.94
C VAL A 10 13.49 4.47 -14.74
N LEU A 11 12.46 5.31 -14.61
CA LEU A 11 11.11 4.91 -14.26
C LEU A 11 10.24 4.52 -15.47
N SER A 12 10.59 5.00 -16.66
CA SER A 12 9.78 4.76 -17.87
C SER A 12 9.85 3.34 -18.42
N ARG A 13 10.86 2.55 -18.07
CA ARG A 13 11.11 1.25 -18.71
C ARG A 13 10.06 0.18 -18.46
N LYS A 14 9.36 0.21 -17.33
CA LYS A 14 8.38 -0.84 -16.97
C LYS A 14 6.96 -0.32 -16.79
N SER A 15 6.77 0.98 -16.80
CA SER A 15 5.46 1.63 -16.66
C SER A 15 4.77 1.93 -17.99
N GLY A 16 5.23 1.35 -19.09
CA GLY A 16 4.68 1.62 -20.43
C GLY A 16 4.79 3.08 -20.88
N GLY A 17 5.86 3.78 -20.44
CA GLY A 17 6.08 5.20 -20.75
C GLY A 17 5.42 6.17 -19.77
N VAL A 18 4.70 5.67 -18.76
CA VAL A 18 4.11 6.52 -17.69
C VAL A 18 5.14 6.72 -16.58
N ILE A 19 5.46 7.98 -16.29
CA ILE A 19 6.36 8.34 -15.20
C ILE A 19 5.65 8.15 -13.88
N GLN A 20 6.26 7.37 -12.98
CA GLN A 20 5.75 7.21 -11.63
C GLN A 20 6.16 8.41 -10.75
N PRO A 21 5.29 8.88 -9.85
CA PRO A 21 5.63 9.98 -8.97
C PRO A 21 6.75 9.60 -8.00
N LEU A 22 7.57 10.57 -7.60
CA LEU A 22 8.54 10.44 -6.51
C LEU A 22 7.84 10.48 -5.14
N TYR A 23 6.69 11.09 -5.08
CA TYR A 23 5.79 11.20 -3.92
C TYR A 23 4.34 11.25 -4.43
N ILE A 24 3.40 10.91 -3.57
CA ILE A 24 1.97 10.97 -3.94
C ILE A 24 1.50 12.42 -3.96
N ASN A 25 1.66 13.13 -2.83
CA ASN A 25 1.41 14.55 -2.68
C ASN A 25 2.13 15.08 -1.42
N ASP A 26 2.03 16.37 -1.14
CA ASP A 26 2.73 17.03 -0.03
C ASP A 26 2.28 16.59 1.38
N LYS A 27 1.14 15.91 1.50
CA LYS A 27 0.56 15.48 2.78
C LYS A 27 0.84 14.01 3.08
N ILE A 28 1.07 13.18 2.07
CA ILE A 28 1.37 11.76 2.23
C ILE A 28 2.87 11.59 2.35
N LYS A 29 3.32 11.15 3.53
CA LYS A 29 4.73 10.92 3.78
C LYS A 29 5.24 9.74 2.95
N THR A 30 6.28 9.98 2.14
CA THR A 30 7.05 8.91 1.49
C THR A 30 8.10 8.41 2.45
N LEU A 31 8.19 7.08 2.62
CA LEU A 31 9.08 6.39 3.54
C LEU A 31 10.20 5.69 2.76
N ALA A 32 11.37 5.60 3.39
CA ALA A 32 12.45 4.69 3.04
C ALA A 32 12.48 3.49 4.00
N GLU A 33 13.43 2.59 3.83
CA GLU A 33 13.52 1.31 4.56
C GLU A 33 13.59 1.49 6.06
N ILE A 34 14.37 2.47 6.53
CA ILE A 34 14.52 2.73 7.98
C ILE A 34 13.21 3.14 8.62
N GLU A 35 12.44 4.01 7.97
CA GLU A 35 11.14 4.42 8.47
C GLU A 35 10.12 3.27 8.44
N VAL A 36 10.20 2.38 7.45
CA VAL A 36 9.36 1.18 7.39
C VAL A 36 9.73 0.20 8.51
N LEU A 37 11.03 -0.02 8.77
CA LEU A 37 11.50 -0.85 9.88
C LEU A 37 11.03 -0.28 11.23
N ASP A 38 11.15 1.04 11.42
CA ASP A 38 10.65 1.72 12.63
C ASP A 38 9.12 1.56 12.77
N PHE A 39 8.38 1.73 11.65
CA PHE A 39 6.94 1.54 11.63
C PHE A 39 6.53 0.11 12.02
N ILE A 40 7.23 -0.91 11.48
CA ILE A 40 6.99 -2.30 11.85
C ILE A 40 7.27 -2.52 13.33
N TYR A 41 8.45 -2.16 13.79
CA TYR A 41 8.92 -2.45 15.14
C TYR A 41 8.16 -1.66 16.22
N ASN A 42 7.90 -0.38 16.00
CA ASN A 42 7.34 0.51 17.01
C ASN A 42 5.84 0.77 16.87
N LYS A 43 5.21 0.40 15.76
CA LYS A 43 3.79 0.70 15.49
C LYS A 43 3.00 -0.58 15.18
N SER A 44 3.13 -1.14 13.98
CA SER A 44 2.23 -2.22 13.53
C SER A 44 2.36 -3.51 14.31
N SER A 45 3.54 -3.83 14.86
CA SER A 45 3.72 -5.00 15.74
C SER A 45 3.15 -4.83 17.13
N LYS A 46 3.06 -3.58 17.62
CA LYS A 46 2.59 -3.29 19.00
C LYS A 46 1.10 -2.98 19.05
N GLU A 47 0.58 -2.29 18.03
CA GLU A 47 -0.80 -1.82 17.97
C GLU A 47 -1.42 -2.15 16.60
N PRO A 48 -1.56 -3.44 16.24
CA PRO A 48 -2.04 -3.85 14.90
C PRO A 48 -3.48 -3.41 14.60
N GLU A 49 -4.24 -3.04 15.63
CA GLU A 49 -5.58 -2.47 15.48
C GLU A 49 -5.55 -1.01 14.99
N LYS A 50 -4.41 -0.30 15.17
CA LYS A 50 -4.25 1.11 14.79
C LYS A 50 -3.31 1.33 13.62
N TYR A 51 -2.42 0.37 13.35
CA TYR A 51 -1.36 0.49 12.36
C TYR A 51 -1.28 -0.76 11.48
N ALA A 52 -1.09 -0.59 10.18
CA ALA A 52 -0.89 -1.71 9.26
C ALA A 52 0.10 -1.37 8.14
N LEU A 53 0.97 -2.32 7.83
CA LEU A 53 1.77 -2.32 6.62
C LEU A 53 0.98 -3.07 5.55
N ILE A 54 0.75 -2.45 4.39
CA ILE A 54 -0.17 -2.94 3.36
C ILE A 54 0.59 -3.28 2.08
N ASP A 55 0.59 -4.55 1.74
CA ASP A 55 1.05 -5.06 0.45
C ASP A 55 -0.10 -5.02 -0.56
N THR A 56 0.04 -4.19 -1.60
CA THR A 56 -0.99 -4.01 -2.63
C THR A 56 -0.84 -4.97 -3.82
N ARG A 57 0.12 -5.87 -3.77
CA ARG A 57 0.36 -6.84 -4.83
C ARG A 57 -0.72 -7.93 -4.82
N LYS A 58 -0.83 -8.64 -5.94
CA LYS A 58 -1.69 -9.82 -6.05
C LYS A 58 -1.39 -10.83 -4.94
N PHE A 59 -2.42 -11.53 -4.49
CA PHE A 59 -2.33 -12.50 -3.39
C PHE A 59 -1.23 -13.57 -3.62
N SER A 60 -1.09 -14.10 -4.84
CA SER A 60 -0.06 -15.08 -5.17
C SER A 60 1.38 -14.59 -4.90
N TRP A 61 1.65 -13.32 -5.18
CA TRP A 61 2.97 -12.72 -4.91
C TRP A 61 3.19 -12.45 -3.42
N PHE A 62 2.13 -12.08 -2.72
CA PHE A 62 2.15 -11.90 -1.27
C PHE A 62 2.41 -13.22 -0.53
N GLU A 63 1.79 -14.34 -0.98
CA GLU A 63 2.03 -15.65 -0.41
C GLU A 63 3.48 -16.13 -0.60
N ASP A 64 4.03 -15.87 -1.81
CA ASP A 64 5.39 -16.29 -2.12
C ASP A 64 6.44 -15.52 -1.30
N GLU A 65 6.27 -14.21 -1.19
CA GLU A 65 7.21 -13.36 -0.46
C GLU A 65 6.59 -11.99 -0.16
N THR A 66 6.73 -11.54 1.08
CA THR A 66 6.32 -10.18 1.49
C THR A 66 7.18 -9.65 2.63
N ILE A 67 7.02 -8.36 2.95
CA ILE A 67 7.64 -7.74 4.13
C ILE A 67 6.96 -8.30 5.40
N PRO A 68 7.72 -8.66 6.45
CA PRO A 68 7.15 -9.17 7.70
C PRO A 68 6.07 -8.25 8.26
N SER A 69 5.02 -8.83 8.84
CA SER A 69 3.82 -8.18 9.38
C SER A 69 2.88 -7.51 8.35
N ALA A 70 3.22 -7.53 7.06
CA ALA A 70 2.33 -6.98 6.04
C ALA A 70 0.99 -7.73 5.96
N LEU A 71 -0.08 -6.97 5.72
CA LEU A 71 -1.39 -7.47 5.33
C LEU A 71 -1.56 -7.26 3.82
N ASN A 72 -2.19 -8.22 3.16
CA ASN A 72 -2.48 -8.10 1.74
C ASN A 72 -3.80 -7.35 1.51
N VAL A 73 -3.73 -6.34 0.67
CA VAL A 73 -4.90 -5.59 0.17
C VAL A 73 -4.64 -5.28 -1.31
N PRO A 74 -4.85 -6.24 -2.21
CA PRO A 74 -4.77 -6.02 -3.64
C PRO A 74 -5.71 -4.89 -4.07
N PHE A 75 -5.33 -4.17 -5.13
CA PHE A 75 -6.18 -3.08 -5.64
C PHE A 75 -7.56 -3.59 -6.06
N GLU A 76 -7.62 -4.77 -6.64
CA GLU A 76 -8.85 -5.42 -7.08
C GLU A 76 -9.84 -5.58 -5.92
N ASP A 77 -9.37 -5.91 -4.73
CA ASP A 77 -10.20 -6.11 -3.54
C ASP A 77 -10.73 -4.80 -2.92
N LEU A 78 -10.25 -3.64 -3.39
CA LEU A 78 -10.80 -2.35 -2.98
C LEU A 78 -12.05 -1.96 -3.76
N VAL A 79 -12.26 -2.55 -4.94
CA VAL A 79 -13.42 -2.30 -5.80
C VAL A 79 -14.46 -3.39 -5.55
N TYR A 80 -15.68 -2.98 -5.21
CA TYR A 80 -16.74 -3.97 -4.93
C TYR A 80 -17.06 -4.80 -6.18
N ASP A 81 -17.06 -6.11 -6.00
CA ASP A 81 -17.51 -7.11 -6.95
C ASP A 81 -18.30 -8.16 -6.15
N GLU A 82 -19.49 -8.53 -6.64
CA GLU A 82 -20.40 -9.46 -5.95
C GLU A 82 -19.78 -10.87 -5.83
N ASP A 83 -18.99 -11.27 -6.82
CA ASP A 83 -18.28 -12.56 -6.84
C ASP A 83 -17.12 -12.61 -5.83
N PHE A 84 -16.57 -11.45 -5.42
CA PHE A 84 -15.41 -11.28 -4.53
C PHE A 84 -15.74 -10.45 -3.28
N LYS A 85 -16.98 -10.52 -2.79
CA LYS A 85 -17.44 -9.72 -1.64
C LYS A 85 -16.69 -10.02 -0.34
N ASP A 86 -16.19 -11.24 -0.17
CA ASP A 86 -15.46 -11.64 1.03
C ASP A 86 -14.06 -11.03 1.04
N GLU A 87 -13.37 -10.99 -0.12
CA GLU A 87 -12.08 -10.32 -0.33
C GLU A 87 -12.23 -8.82 -0.12
N PHE A 88 -13.27 -8.21 -0.68
CA PHE A 88 -13.62 -6.81 -0.45
C PHE A 88 -13.81 -6.53 1.05
N GLY A 89 -14.64 -7.33 1.75
CA GLY A 89 -14.87 -7.17 3.18
C GLY A 89 -13.59 -7.30 4.00
N LYS A 90 -12.71 -8.26 3.65
CA LYS A 90 -11.43 -8.46 4.30
C LYS A 90 -10.47 -7.30 4.06
N ALA A 91 -10.40 -6.76 2.83
CA ALA A 91 -9.58 -5.61 2.49
C ALA A 91 -9.95 -4.38 3.34
N TYR A 92 -11.25 -4.09 3.43
CA TYR A 92 -11.75 -2.97 4.22
C TYR A 92 -11.53 -3.16 5.73
N SER A 93 -11.71 -4.38 6.24
CA SER A 93 -11.39 -4.73 7.63
C SER A 93 -9.89 -4.54 7.93
N ASN A 94 -9.00 -4.95 7.02
CA ASN A 94 -7.55 -4.76 7.17
C ASN A 94 -7.16 -3.28 7.30
N LEU A 95 -7.91 -2.40 6.63
CA LEU A 95 -7.73 -0.95 6.67
C LEU A 95 -8.45 -0.26 7.84
N GLY A 96 -9.24 -1.00 8.62
CA GLY A 96 -10.07 -0.46 9.69
C GLY A 96 -11.27 0.35 9.21
N ILE A 97 -11.75 0.08 7.99
CA ILE A 97 -12.90 0.74 7.39
C ILE A 97 -14.15 -0.09 7.69
N LYS A 98 -15.21 0.55 8.17
CA LYS A 98 -16.51 -0.09 8.33
C LYS A 98 -17.39 0.20 7.11
N ILE A 99 -17.88 -0.86 6.47
CA ILE A 99 -18.83 -0.77 5.36
C ILE A 99 -20.21 -0.47 5.94
N VAL A 100 -20.80 0.65 5.54
CA VAL A 100 -22.15 1.09 6.01
C VAL A 100 -23.21 0.78 4.95
N ASP A 101 -22.96 1.12 3.69
CA ASP A 101 -23.87 0.89 2.58
C ASP A 101 -23.05 0.81 1.27
N ILE A 102 -22.96 -0.38 0.70
CA ILE A 102 -22.16 -0.64 -0.50
C ILE A 102 -22.80 0.05 -1.72
N GLU A 103 -24.11 -0.02 -1.87
CA GLU A 103 -24.82 0.54 -3.04
C GLU A 103 -24.65 2.07 -3.13
N LYS A 104 -24.55 2.73 -1.97
CA LYS A 104 -24.34 4.18 -1.87
C LYS A 104 -22.88 4.58 -1.67
N ASN A 105 -21.93 3.64 -1.76
CA ASN A 105 -20.52 3.87 -1.47
C ASN A 105 -20.28 4.58 -0.13
N LYS A 106 -21.03 4.19 0.91
CA LYS A 106 -20.97 4.81 2.22
C LYS A 106 -20.11 3.97 3.17
N PHE A 107 -19.03 4.58 3.65
CA PHE A 107 -18.06 3.97 4.55
C PHE A 107 -17.87 4.82 5.80
N ASP A 108 -17.51 4.17 6.91
CA ASP A 108 -17.15 4.83 8.17
C ASP A 108 -15.66 4.63 8.41
N PHE A 109 -14.93 5.72 8.47
CA PHE A 109 -13.48 5.78 8.66
C PHE A 109 -13.07 6.12 10.10
N THR A 110 -13.99 6.10 11.06
CA THR A 110 -13.70 6.44 12.47
C THR A 110 -12.55 5.60 13.02
N ASN A 111 -12.52 4.32 12.69
CA ASN A 111 -11.49 3.36 13.11
C ASN A 111 -10.44 3.10 12.02
N ALA A 112 -10.37 3.93 10.97
CA ALA A 112 -9.37 3.79 9.94
C ALA A 112 -7.96 3.77 10.53
N LYS A 113 -7.14 2.79 10.11
CA LYS A 113 -5.77 2.61 10.61
C LYS A 113 -4.80 3.63 10.00
N ASN A 114 -3.67 3.84 10.67
CA ASN A 114 -2.52 4.46 10.06
C ASN A 114 -1.80 3.41 9.21
N VAL A 115 -1.66 3.63 7.91
CA VAL A 115 -1.23 2.61 6.97
C VAL A 115 -0.01 3.06 6.16
N VAL A 116 0.89 2.10 5.91
CA VAL A 116 1.99 2.26 4.95
C VAL A 116 1.69 1.34 3.78
N PHE A 117 1.49 1.90 2.60
CA PHE A 117 1.30 1.13 1.36
C PHE A 117 2.61 0.88 0.65
N PHE A 118 2.77 -0.32 0.08
CA PHE A 118 3.87 -0.66 -0.82
C PHE A 118 3.43 -1.62 -1.93
N CYS A 119 4.28 -1.76 -2.95
CA CYS A 119 4.10 -2.66 -4.09
C CYS A 119 5.44 -3.32 -4.45
N ASN A 120 5.67 -3.65 -5.72
CA ASN A 120 6.92 -4.27 -6.18
C ASN A 120 8.13 -3.34 -6.15
N GLY A 121 7.93 -2.05 -6.39
CA GLY A 121 9.01 -1.08 -6.46
C GLY A 121 8.58 0.24 -7.09
N PRO A 122 9.54 1.16 -7.33
CA PRO A 122 9.25 2.53 -7.76
C PRO A 122 8.47 2.65 -9.08
N TRP A 123 8.57 1.64 -9.95
CA TRP A 123 7.85 1.61 -11.24
C TRP A 123 6.41 1.08 -11.12
N CYS A 124 6.04 0.49 -9.97
CA CYS A 124 4.75 -0.15 -9.80
C CYS A 124 3.68 0.90 -9.45
N PRO A 125 2.63 1.08 -10.27
CA PRO A 125 1.62 2.10 -10.01
C PRO A 125 0.54 1.62 -9.03
N ILE A 126 0.56 0.35 -8.58
CA ILE A 126 -0.58 -0.23 -7.85
C ILE A 126 -0.77 0.42 -6.50
N SER A 127 0.31 0.62 -5.71
CA SER A 127 0.18 1.26 -4.39
C SER A 127 -0.31 2.71 -4.49
N SER A 128 0.22 3.50 -5.44
CA SER A 128 -0.25 4.87 -5.66
C SER A 128 -1.71 4.90 -6.13
N LYS A 129 -2.10 3.99 -7.02
CA LYS A 129 -3.49 3.84 -7.47
C LYS A 129 -4.44 3.47 -6.33
N SER A 130 -4.01 2.56 -5.43
CA SER A 130 -4.79 2.19 -4.24
C SER A 130 -4.97 3.39 -3.30
N ILE A 131 -3.91 4.16 -3.08
CA ILE A 131 -3.95 5.39 -2.28
C ILE A 131 -4.94 6.39 -2.89
N ASP A 132 -4.80 6.69 -4.18
CA ASP A 132 -5.70 7.64 -4.87
C ASP A 132 -7.16 7.22 -4.80
N TYR A 133 -7.43 5.92 -4.92
CA TYR A 133 -8.78 5.38 -4.79
C TYR A 133 -9.35 5.58 -3.38
N LEU A 134 -8.58 5.24 -2.34
CA LEU A 134 -9.00 5.40 -0.95
C LEU A 134 -9.21 6.86 -0.57
N LEU A 135 -8.38 7.77 -1.05
CA LEU A 135 -8.57 9.23 -0.87
C LEU A 135 -9.90 9.71 -1.47
N LYS A 136 -10.25 9.22 -2.66
CA LYS A 136 -11.54 9.53 -3.31
C LYS A 136 -12.74 9.00 -2.52
N LEU A 137 -12.57 7.88 -1.80
CA LEU A 137 -13.59 7.35 -0.90
C LEU A 137 -13.71 8.12 0.42
N GLY A 138 -12.73 8.98 0.75
CA GLY A 138 -12.70 9.76 1.99
C GLY A 138 -11.82 9.19 3.09
N TYR A 139 -10.92 8.27 2.79
CA TYR A 139 -9.93 7.80 3.77
C TYR A 139 -9.10 8.97 4.30
N PRO A 140 -8.86 9.07 5.63
CA PRO A 140 -8.10 10.19 6.18
C PRO A 140 -6.68 10.25 5.63
N GLU A 141 -6.37 11.30 4.88
CA GLU A 141 -5.09 11.48 4.18
C GLU A 141 -3.89 11.45 5.14
N ASN A 142 -4.05 12.04 6.33
CA ASN A 142 -3.03 12.08 7.37
C ASN A 142 -2.72 10.71 8.01
N LYS A 143 -3.50 9.68 7.70
CA LYS A 143 -3.27 8.30 8.13
C LYS A 143 -2.57 7.43 7.08
N ILE A 144 -2.32 7.97 5.90
CA ILE A 144 -1.67 7.27 4.79
C ILE A 144 -0.20 7.66 4.71
N MET A 145 0.66 6.65 4.54
CA MET A 145 2.08 6.76 4.21
C MET A 145 2.38 5.83 3.04
N TRP A 146 3.45 6.11 2.33
CA TRP A 146 3.83 5.35 1.14
C TRP A 146 5.30 4.93 1.18
N TYR A 147 5.56 3.63 1.12
CA TYR A 147 6.89 3.08 0.91
C TYR A 147 7.08 2.84 -0.59
N ARG A 148 7.77 3.78 -1.24
CA ARG A 148 7.97 3.78 -2.69
C ARG A 148 8.91 2.66 -3.17
N GLY A 149 9.93 2.31 -2.38
CA GLY A 149 10.94 1.29 -2.70
C GLY A 149 10.34 -0.10 -2.93
N GLY A 150 9.31 -0.44 -2.16
CA GLY A 150 8.61 -1.72 -2.28
C GLY A 150 9.51 -2.92 -2.08
N MET A 151 9.11 -4.06 -2.62
CA MET A 151 9.88 -5.30 -2.51
C MET A 151 11.24 -5.24 -3.19
N LEU A 152 11.39 -4.41 -4.24
CA LEU A 152 12.68 -4.31 -4.94
C LEU A 152 13.78 -3.77 -4.03
N ASP A 153 13.56 -2.60 -3.44
CA ASP A 153 14.57 -1.95 -2.60
C ASP A 153 14.74 -2.72 -1.29
N TRP A 154 13.64 -3.28 -0.74
CA TRP A 154 13.67 -4.15 0.44
C TRP A 154 14.60 -5.35 0.23
N SER A 155 14.45 -6.07 -0.87
CA SER A 155 15.25 -7.25 -1.21
C SER A 155 16.68 -6.86 -1.61
N ALA A 156 16.88 -5.73 -2.30
CA ALA A 156 18.21 -5.24 -2.67
C ALA A 156 19.07 -4.91 -1.44
N MET A 157 18.42 -4.49 -0.35
CA MET A 157 19.09 -4.29 0.95
C MET A 157 19.23 -5.57 1.78
N SER A 158 18.85 -6.73 1.24
CA SER A 158 18.88 -8.03 1.94
C SER A 158 18.09 -8.02 3.25
N LEU A 159 17.02 -7.23 3.33
CA LEU A 159 16.13 -7.21 4.48
C LEU A 159 15.26 -8.47 4.53
N THR A 160 14.93 -8.91 5.74
CA THR A 160 14.16 -10.14 5.96
C THR A 160 12.79 -10.07 5.29
N THR A 161 12.45 -11.12 4.57
CA THR A 161 11.12 -11.36 4.00
C THR A 161 10.44 -12.54 4.68
N THR A 162 9.15 -12.69 4.49
CA THR A 162 8.38 -13.82 4.99
C THR A 162 7.54 -14.43 3.88
N LYS A 163 7.34 -15.75 3.94
CA LYS A 163 6.34 -16.48 3.14
C LYS A 163 5.12 -16.76 4.00
N LYS A 164 3.95 -16.63 3.44
CA LYS A 164 2.73 -17.10 4.09
C LYS A 164 2.62 -18.60 3.77
N MET A 165 2.83 -19.45 4.79
CA MET A 165 2.60 -20.89 4.62
C MET A 165 1.10 -21.12 4.40
N LYS A 166 0.80 -21.99 3.42
CA LYS A 166 -0.56 -22.46 3.14
C LYS A 166 -1.11 -23.26 4.29
#